data_b53bbfad7ec5acb831273b3475ab73d7
#
_entry.id   b53bbfad7ec5acb831273b3475ab73d7
#
_cell.length_a   1.000
_cell.length_b   1.000
_cell.length_c   1.000
_cell.angle_alpha   90.00
_cell.angle_beta   90.00
_cell.angle_gamma   90.00
#
_symmetry.space_group_name_H-M   'P 1'
#
loop_
_entity.id
_entity.type
_entity.pdbx_description
1 polymer ?
#
loop_
_entity_poly.entity_id
_entity_poly.type
_entity_poly.pdbx_seq_one_letter_code
_entity_poly.pdbx_strand_id
1 'polypeptide(L)'
;STAVNLQSEKTMKKQKMMDRRNFLRTASSFTLLTVGATTDASRTTGESIGKYLNLDKLPGMCAKEPMTADGIIRLSKIEVYPQYLDKYINYATEVGEISLRSEPGVLTMYAIGEKENPCNITILETYANHAAYEKHIASEHFQRYKLETLHMVKSLILSDQTPLNPANKLNNFIQ
;
A
#
# COMPACT_ATOMS: atom_id res chain seq x y z
N SER A 1 16.43 34.85 -13.01
CA SER A 1 15.55 33.74 -13.50
C SER A 1 16.22 32.38 -13.56
N THR A 2 17.56 32.28 -13.44
CA THR A 2 18.28 30.99 -13.63
C THR A 2 18.46 30.19 -12.33
N ALA A 3 18.36 30.81 -11.17
CA ALA A 3 18.53 30.13 -9.86
C ALA A 3 17.34 29.29 -9.42
N VAL A 4 16.11 29.63 -9.85
CA VAL A 4 14.88 28.89 -9.48
C VAL A 4 14.80 27.56 -10.23
N ASN A 5 15.38 27.47 -11.42
CA ASN A 5 15.35 26.26 -12.25
C ASN A 5 16.32 25.17 -11.75
N LEU A 6 17.43 25.55 -11.14
CA LEU A 6 18.43 24.60 -10.63
C LEU A 6 17.98 23.90 -9.31
N GLN A 7 17.12 24.58 -8.54
CA GLN A 7 16.57 24.04 -7.29
C GLN A 7 15.47 23.02 -7.56
N SER A 8 14.66 23.25 -8.60
CA SER A 8 13.60 22.32 -9.01
C SER A 8 14.16 21.03 -9.63
N GLU A 9 15.26 21.12 -10.40
CA GLU A 9 15.92 19.93 -10.97
C GLU A 9 16.60 19.06 -9.90
N LYS A 10 17.17 19.67 -8.86
CA LYS A 10 17.76 18.91 -7.74
C LYS A 10 16.69 18.22 -6.88
N THR A 11 15.52 18.82 -6.75
CA THR A 11 14.39 18.21 -6.02
C THR A 11 13.78 17.06 -6.81
N MET A 12 13.66 17.15 -8.12
CA MET A 12 13.20 16.06 -8.99
C MET A 12 14.15 14.86 -9.01
N LYS A 13 15.47 15.06 -8.91
CA LYS A 13 16.44 13.95 -8.84
C LYS A 13 16.45 13.20 -7.52
N LYS A 14 15.79 13.71 -6.47
CA LYS A 14 15.67 13.05 -5.16
C LYS A 14 14.41 12.23 -4.99
N GLN A 15 13.57 12.17 -6.02
CA GLN A 15 12.43 11.24 -6.07
C GLN A 15 12.97 9.85 -6.39
N LYS A 16 13.35 9.15 -5.32
CA LYS A 16 13.94 7.81 -5.38
C LYS A 16 12.91 6.87 -5.98
N MET A 17 13.05 6.56 -7.28
CA MET A 17 12.39 5.41 -7.86
C MET A 17 12.74 4.20 -7.00
N MET A 18 11.77 3.72 -6.23
CA MET A 18 11.95 2.51 -5.45
C MET A 18 11.74 1.35 -6.43
N ASP A 19 12.85 0.89 -7.01
CA ASP A 19 12.90 -0.31 -7.83
C ASP A 19 12.42 -1.52 -6.98
N ARG A 20 11.85 -2.54 -7.65
CA ARG A 20 11.43 -3.83 -7.07
C ARG A 20 12.45 -4.40 -6.08
N ARG A 21 13.76 -4.19 -6.32
CA ARG A 21 14.86 -4.62 -5.43
C ARG A 21 14.91 -3.80 -4.13
N ASN A 22 14.62 -2.50 -4.18
CA ASN A 22 14.63 -1.64 -3.00
C ASN A 22 13.37 -1.83 -2.14
N PHE A 23 12.23 -2.16 -2.75
CA PHE A 23 11.02 -2.57 -2.03
C PHE A 23 11.27 -3.82 -1.19
N LEU A 24 12.07 -4.76 -1.68
CA LEU A 24 12.48 -5.96 -0.93
C LEU A 24 13.44 -5.63 0.23
N ARG A 25 14.32 -4.63 0.07
CA ARG A 25 15.34 -4.30 1.08
C ARG A 25 14.80 -3.56 2.30
N THR A 26 13.79 -2.72 2.15
CA THR A 26 13.19 -1.98 3.27
C THR A 26 12.43 -2.86 4.28
N ALA A 27 12.18 -4.12 3.95
CA ALA A 27 11.50 -5.08 4.82
C ALA A 27 12.43 -6.11 5.49
N SER A 28 13.76 -6.01 5.31
CA SER A 28 14.71 -7.05 5.73
C SER A 28 15.42 -6.78 7.05
N SER A 29 14.85 -6.02 7.95
CA SER A 29 15.42 -5.81 9.29
C SER A 29 14.57 -6.45 10.40
N PHE A 30 13.97 -7.60 10.14
CA PHE A 30 13.42 -8.42 11.21
C PHE A 30 14.12 -9.77 11.25
N THR A 31 14.80 -10.01 12.37
CA THR A 31 15.43 -11.27 12.74
C THR A 31 14.39 -12.38 12.73
N LEU A 32 14.61 -13.37 11.87
CA LEU A 32 13.81 -14.58 11.78
C LEU A 32 14.04 -15.41 13.05
N LEU A 33 13.08 -15.41 13.96
CA LEU A 33 12.99 -16.45 14.99
C LEU A 33 12.45 -17.70 14.30
N THR A 34 13.35 -18.63 14.04
CA THR A 34 13.02 -19.96 13.54
C THR A 34 12.29 -20.75 14.62
N VAL A 35 10.98 -20.88 14.49
CA VAL A 35 10.23 -21.97 15.09
C VAL A 35 10.07 -23.04 14.02
N GLY A 36 10.70 -24.18 14.24
CA GLY A 36 10.60 -25.31 13.36
C GLY A 36 9.17 -25.85 13.26
N ALA A 37 8.66 -25.92 12.05
CA ALA A 37 7.49 -26.72 11.73
C ALA A 37 7.79 -27.52 10.47
N THR A 38 7.60 -28.81 10.61
CA THR A 38 7.79 -29.88 9.64
C THR A 38 6.92 -29.69 8.40
N THR A 39 7.55 -29.93 7.25
CA THR A 39 6.94 -29.98 5.92
C THR A 39 5.89 -31.07 5.82
N ASP A 40 4.68 -30.68 5.42
CA ASP A 40 3.80 -31.58 4.67
C ASP A 40 3.32 -30.87 3.42
N ALA A 41 3.84 -31.35 2.28
CA ALA A 41 3.53 -30.85 0.96
C ALA A 41 2.32 -31.62 0.44
N SER A 42 1.13 -31.10 0.63
CA SER A 42 -0.04 -31.55 -0.13
C SER A 42 -0.71 -30.40 -0.86
N ARG A 43 -0.61 -30.54 -2.11
CA ARG A 43 -1.25 -29.93 -3.28
C ARG A 43 -2.73 -29.61 -3.00
N THR A 44 -3.11 -28.34 -2.90
CA THR A 44 -4.49 -27.92 -3.05
C THR A 44 -4.61 -26.87 -4.16
N THR A 45 -5.34 -27.28 -5.17
CA THR A 45 -5.81 -26.55 -6.34
C THR A 45 -6.66 -25.35 -5.91
N GLY A 46 -6.41 -24.22 -6.57
CA GLY A 46 -7.22 -23.03 -6.78
C GLY A 46 -8.57 -22.87 -6.06
N GLU A 47 -8.59 -22.68 -4.75
CA GLU A 47 -9.77 -22.18 -4.07
C GLU A 47 -9.67 -20.68 -3.90
N SER A 48 -10.73 -19.99 -4.34
CA SER A 48 -10.85 -18.54 -4.37
C SER A 48 -10.60 -17.90 -3.00
N ILE A 49 -9.74 -16.88 -2.99
CA ILE A 49 -9.30 -16.11 -1.82
C ILE A 49 -10.45 -15.44 -1.06
N GLY A 50 -11.63 -15.31 -1.68
CA GLY A 50 -12.85 -14.82 -1.03
C GLY A 50 -13.34 -15.62 0.18
N LYS A 51 -12.66 -16.72 0.53
CA LYS A 51 -13.03 -17.60 1.64
C LYS A 51 -12.37 -17.24 2.97
N TYR A 52 -11.36 -16.34 2.98
CA TYR A 52 -10.54 -16.12 4.18
C TYR A 52 -10.91 -14.87 4.98
N LEU A 53 -11.58 -13.89 4.39
CA LEU A 53 -12.08 -12.73 5.11
C LEU A 53 -13.54 -12.50 4.76
N ASN A 54 -14.39 -12.82 5.72
CA ASN A 54 -15.76 -12.37 5.66
C ASN A 54 -15.76 -10.87 5.97
N LEU A 55 -15.71 -10.04 4.93
CA LEU A 55 -15.71 -8.58 5.03
C LEU A 55 -16.90 -8.06 5.84
N ASP A 56 -18.02 -8.79 5.84
CA ASP A 56 -19.23 -8.50 6.63
C ASP A 56 -19.00 -8.64 8.15
N LYS A 57 -17.92 -9.34 8.56
CA LYS A 57 -17.54 -9.53 9.97
C LYS A 57 -16.42 -8.57 10.42
N LEU A 58 -15.88 -7.75 9.53
CA LEU A 58 -14.93 -6.74 9.95
C LEU A 58 -15.66 -5.69 10.80
N PRO A 59 -15.04 -5.21 11.90
CA PRO A 59 -15.60 -4.12 12.67
C PRO A 59 -15.80 -2.89 11.78
N GLY A 60 -16.71 -2.02 12.15
CA GLY A 60 -16.84 -0.71 11.53
C GLY A 60 -15.50 0.04 11.51
N MET A 61 -15.42 1.16 10.78
CA MET A 61 -14.21 1.96 10.74
C MET A 61 -13.79 2.39 12.15
N CYS A 62 -12.52 2.17 12.51
CA CYS A 62 -11.97 2.68 13.77
C CYS A 62 -11.89 4.21 13.76
N ALA A 63 -11.88 4.82 14.94
CA ALA A 63 -11.64 6.25 15.09
C ALA A 63 -10.28 6.62 14.51
N LYS A 64 -10.21 7.66 13.67
CA LYS A 64 -9.00 8.07 12.98
C LYS A 64 -8.22 9.11 13.78
N GLU A 65 -6.89 8.95 13.75
CA GLU A 65 -5.97 9.94 14.27
C GLU A 65 -5.92 11.17 13.36
N PRO A 66 -5.73 12.39 13.90
CA PRO A 66 -5.50 13.56 13.07
C PRO A 66 -4.12 13.48 12.41
N MET A 67 -4.02 13.97 11.17
CA MET A 67 -2.73 14.10 10.49
C MET A 67 -1.88 15.17 11.17
N THR A 68 -0.65 14.84 11.49
CA THR A 68 0.36 15.74 12.06
C THR A 68 1.28 16.32 10.98
N ALA A 69 2.25 17.17 11.37
CA ALA A 69 3.15 17.82 10.43
C ALA A 69 4.07 16.84 9.67
N ASP A 70 4.34 15.67 10.24
CA ASP A 70 5.09 14.56 9.63
C ASP A 70 4.18 13.50 8.96
N GLY A 71 2.92 13.85 8.74
CA GLY A 71 1.97 13.02 8.01
C GLY A 71 2.45 12.72 6.59
N ILE A 72 2.14 11.52 6.10
CA ILE A 72 2.55 11.08 4.78
C ILE A 72 1.35 11.13 3.84
N ILE A 73 1.55 11.74 2.67
CA ILE A 73 0.65 11.65 1.53
C ILE A 73 1.43 11.01 0.39
N ARG A 74 0.97 9.90 -0.13
CA ARG A 74 1.68 9.10 -1.13
C ARG A 74 0.79 8.68 -2.28
N LEU A 75 1.36 8.70 -3.47
CA LEU A 75 0.82 8.01 -4.63
C LEU A 75 1.67 6.77 -4.91
N SER A 76 1.04 5.62 -4.87
CA SER A 76 1.61 4.34 -5.29
C SER A 76 1.11 4.03 -6.68
N LYS A 77 1.98 4.10 -7.69
CA LYS A 77 1.67 3.75 -9.07
C LYS A 77 2.16 2.34 -9.34
N ILE A 78 1.25 1.47 -9.74
CA ILE A 78 1.47 0.03 -9.84
C ILE A 78 1.05 -0.42 -11.23
N GLU A 79 1.93 -1.14 -11.91
CA GLU A 79 1.59 -1.87 -13.13
C GLU A 79 1.54 -3.36 -12.81
N VAL A 80 0.40 -4.00 -13.06
CA VAL A 80 0.15 -5.42 -12.78
C VAL A 80 0.22 -6.20 -14.09
N TYR A 81 0.74 -7.43 -14.06
CA TYR A 81 0.65 -8.32 -15.21
C TYR A 81 -0.82 -8.69 -15.48
N PRO A 82 -1.32 -8.61 -16.74
CA PRO A 82 -2.73 -8.81 -17.05
C PRO A 82 -3.34 -10.10 -16.51
N GLN A 83 -2.58 -11.21 -16.55
CA GLN A 83 -3.05 -12.51 -16.04
C GLN A 83 -3.29 -12.56 -14.53
N TYR A 84 -2.83 -11.55 -13.79
CA TYR A 84 -2.98 -11.48 -12.33
C TYR A 84 -3.90 -10.36 -11.87
N LEU A 85 -4.50 -9.58 -12.78
CA LEU A 85 -5.23 -8.36 -12.44
C LEU A 85 -6.33 -8.64 -11.39
N ASP A 86 -7.23 -9.57 -11.64
CA ASP A 86 -8.33 -9.87 -10.73
C ASP A 86 -7.85 -10.35 -9.36
N LYS A 87 -6.83 -11.20 -9.37
CA LYS A 87 -6.23 -11.70 -8.13
C LYS A 87 -5.55 -10.58 -7.33
N TYR A 88 -4.85 -9.67 -8.04
CA TYR A 88 -4.23 -8.52 -7.42
C TYR A 88 -5.26 -7.58 -6.79
N ILE A 89 -6.36 -7.28 -7.52
CA ILE A 89 -7.45 -6.43 -7.02
C ILE A 89 -8.03 -6.99 -5.71
N ASN A 90 -8.23 -8.31 -5.64
CA ASN A 90 -8.73 -8.95 -4.42
C ASN A 90 -7.80 -8.74 -3.22
N TYR A 91 -6.49 -8.92 -3.39
CA TYR A 91 -5.52 -8.67 -2.32
C TYR A 91 -5.43 -7.20 -1.93
N ALA A 92 -5.44 -6.30 -2.92
CA ALA A 92 -5.38 -4.86 -2.69
C ALA A 92 -6.63 -4.35 -1.96
N THR A 93 -7.81 -4.86 -2.32
CA THR A 93 -9.07 -4.55 -1.63
C THR A 93 -9.01 -5.04 -0.19
N GLU A 94 -8.60 -6.28 0.03
CA GLU A 94 -8.52 -6.88 1.36
C GLU A 94 -7.60 -6.07 2.29
N VAL A 95 -6.36 -5.78 1.85
CA VAL A 95 -5.42 -5.02 2.67
C VAL A 95 -5.92 -3.61 2.96
N GLY A 96 -6.52 -2.95 1.97
CA GLY A 96 -7.10 -1.61 2.13
C GLY A 96 -8.23 -1.58 3.14
N GLU A 97 -9.18 -2.51 3.06
CA GLU A 97 -10.29 -2.64 3.99
C GLU A 97 -9.85 -2.92 5.43
N ILE A 98 -8.93 -3.85 5.62
CA ILE A 98 -8.39 -4.17 6.95
C ILE A 98 -7.70 -2.92 7.53
N SER A 99 -6.82 -2.29 6.75
CA SER A 99 -6.06 -1.12 7.21
C SER A 99 -6.97 0.04 7.59
N LEU A 100 -7.96 0.36 6.75
CA LEU A 100 -8.90 1.44 7.04
C LEU A 100 -9.79 1.14 8.26
N ARG A 101 -10.14 -0.11 8.51
CA ARG A 101 -11.01 -0.50 9.64
C ARG A 101 -10.26 -0.65 10.95
N SER A 102 -9.00 -1.11 10.92
CA SER A 102 -8.27 -1.51 12.14
C SER A 102 -7.10 -0.60 12.52
N GLU A 103 -6.60 0.23 11.61
CA GLU A 103 -5.44 1.08 11.86
C GLU A 103 -5.84 2.56 11.98
N PRO A 104 -5.84 3.15 13.21
CA PRO A 104 -6.23 4.54 13.41
C PRO A 104 -5.40 5.54 12.61
N GLY A 105 -4.11 5.26 12.41
CA GLY A 105 -3.19 6.13 11.68
C GLY A 105 -3.22 5.98 10.17
N VAL A 106 -3.93 4.99 9.60
CA VAL A 106 -4.19 4.89 8.16
C VAL A 106 -5.44 5.68 7.83
N LEU A 107 -5.27 6.83 7.17
CA LEU A 107 -6.37 7.79 6.96
C LEU A 107 -7.07 7.59 5.62
N THR A 108 -6.29 7.26 4.55
CA THR A 108 -6.81 7.04 3.20
C THR A 108 -6.08 5.89 2.54
N MET A 109 -6.84 5.03 1.87
CA MET A 109 -6.36 4.02 0.93
C MET A 109 -7.34 3.96 -0.24
N TYR A 110 -7.15 4.84 -1.23
CA TYR A 110 -8.06 4.96 -2.35
C TYR A 110 -7.38 4.48 -3.64
N ALA A 111 -7.77 3.30 -4.10
CA ALA A 111 -7.21 2.68 -5.29
C ALA A 111 -8.11 2.96 -6.51
N ILE A 112 -7.49 3.36 -7.63
CA ILE A 112 -8.13 3.59 -8.91
C ILE A 112 -7.35 2.94 -10.03
N GLY A 113 -8.03 2.35 -11.00
CA GLY A 113 -7.45 1.82 -12.24
C GLY A 113 -7.75 2.74 -13.42
N GLU A 114 -6.84 2.79 -14.38
CA GLU A 114 -7.09 3.48 -15.65
C GLU A 114 -8.16 2.74 -16.46
N LYS A 115 -9.12 3.47 -17.03
CA LYS A 115 -10.20 2.85 -17.83
C LYS A 115 -9.67 2.16 -19.08
N GLU A 116 -8.70 2.78 -19.75
CA GLU A 116 -8.11 2.28 -21.00
C GLU A 116 -7.09 1.14 -20.75
N ASN A 117 -6.47 1.13 -19.58
CA ASN A 117 -5.53 0.08 -19.18
C ASN A 117 -5.69 -0.25 -17.68
N PRO A 118 -6.62 -1.14 -17.32
CA PRO A 118 -6.91 -1.48 -15.92
C PRO A 118 -5.73 -2.07 -15.14
N CYS A 119 -4.68 -2.52 -15.84
CA CYS A 119 -3.44 -2.98 -15.20
C CYS A 119 -2.60 -1.83 -14.60
N ASN A 120 -2.88 -0.58 -14.98
CA ASN A 120 -2.29 0.61 -14.36
C ASN A 120 -3.17 1.07 -13.21
N ILE A 121 -2.68 0.87 -12.00
CA ILE A 121 -3.39 1.18 -10.76
C ILE A 121 -2.64 2.30 -10.03
N THR A 122 -3.37 3.28 -9.53
CA THR A 122 -2.84 4.32 -8.65
C THR A 122 -3.56 4.24 -7.31
N ILE A 123 -2.80 4.22 -6.22
CA ILE A 123 -3.37 4.26 -4.87
C ILE A 123 -2.95 5.58 -4.25
N LEU A 124 -3.94 6.36 -3.78
CA LEU A 124 -3.71 7.49 -2.89
C LEU A 124 -3.72 6.96 -1.46
N GLU A 125 -2.60 7.13 -0.79
CA GLU A 125 -2.40 6.70 0.59
C GLU A 125 -2.12 7.91 1.46
N THR A 126 -2.77 8.00 2.62
CA THR A 126 -2.43 9.03 3.61
C THR A 126 -2.34 8.40 5.00
N TYR A 127 -1.31 8.83 5.75
CA TYR A 127 -1.02 8.34 7.09
C TYR A 127 -0.93 9.52 8.05
N ALA A 128 -1.42 9.33 9.26
CA ALA A 128 -1.46 10.37 10.29
C ALA A 128 -0.08 10.94 10.61
N ASN A 129 0.95 10.09 10.62
CA ASN A 129 2.35 10.42 10.89
C ASN A 129 3.27 9.31 10.37
N HIS A 130 4.57 9.51 10.47
CA HIS A 130 5.57 8.53 10.03
C HIS A 130 5.48 7.22 10.82
N ALA A 131 5.21 7.28 12.14
CA ALA A 131 5.06 6.09 12.98
C ALA A 131 3.87 5.23 12.57
N ALA A 132 2.75 5.85 12.16
CA ALA A 132 1.59 5.14 11.63
C ALA A 132 1.93 4.40 10.33
N TYR A 133 2.70 5.03 9.44
CA TYR A 133 3.20 4.37 8.23
C TYR A 133 4.10 3.16 8.56
N GLU A 134 5.06 3.33 9.47
CA GLU A 134 5.94 2.23 9.89
C GLU A 134 5.15 1.06 10.49
N LYS A 135 4.15 1.35 11.32
CA LYS A 135 3.25 0.34 11.89
C LYS A 135 2.47 -0.38 10.80
N HIS A 136 1.93 0.37 9.82
CA HIS A 136 1.19 -0.20 8.71
C HIS A 136 2.04 -1.18 7.91
N ILE A 137 3.23 -0.78 7.47
CA ILE A 137 4.10 -1.66 6.66
C ILE A 137 4.63 -2.86 7.44
N ALA A 138 4.65 -2.82 8.77
CA ALA A 138 5.01 -3.94 9.64
C ALA A 138 3.83 -4.85 9.98
N SER A 139 2.59 -4.45 9.65
CA SER A 139 1.39 -5.22 9.97
C SER A 139 1.34 -6.55 9.21
N GLU A 140 0.71 -7.55 9.83
CA GLU A 140 0.58 -8.89 9.24
C GLU A 140 -0.16 -8.86 7.89
N HIS A 141 -1.27 -8.11 7.81
CA HIS A 141 -2.05 -8.00 6.58
C HIS A 141 -1.28 -7.33 5.45
N PHE A 142 -0.47 -6.28 5.75
CA PHE A 142 0.37 -5.65 4.73
C PHE A 142 1.49 -6.59 4.29
N GLN A 143 2.16 -7.28 5.21
CA GLN A 143 3.23 -8.23 4.86
C GLN A 143 2.69 -9.38 4.02
N ARG A 144 1.50 -9.90 4.34
CA ARG A 144 0.83 -10.92 3.52
C ARG A 144 0.53 -10.38 2.12
N TYR A 145 -0.12 -9.22 2.02
CA TYR A 145 -0.37 -8.57 0.73
C TYR A 145 0.90 -8.45 -0.10
N LYS A 146 1.96 -7.93 0.50
CA LYS A 146 3.25 -7.74 -0.16
C LYS A 146 3.84 -9.04 -0.71
N LEU A 147 3.86 -10.10 0.08
CA LEU A 147 4.41 -11.39 -0.29
C LEU A 147 3.59 -12.04 -1.42
N GLU A 148 2.27 -12.05 -1.26
CA GLU A 148 1.36 -12.70 -2.20
C GLU A 148 1.27 -11.97 -3.54
N THR A 149 1.47 -10.65 -3.59
CA THR A 149 1.34 -9.86 -4.82
C THR A 149 2.66 -9.57 -5.52
N LEU A 150 3.81 -9.85 -4.90
CA LEU A 150 5.12 -9.51 -5.43
C LEU A 150 5.36 -9.99 -6.87
N HIS A 151 4.94 -11.22 -7.19
CA HIS A 151 5.10 -11.80 -8.52
C HIS A 151 4.08 -11.28 -9.55
N MET A 152 3.01 -10.62 -9.09
CA MET A 152 1.94 -10.06 -9.90
C MET A 152 2.28 -8.66 -10.40
N VAL A 153 3.16 -7.96 -9.68
CA VAL A 153 3.52 -6.56 -9.95
C VAL A 153 4.68 -6.50 -10.93
N LYS A 154 4.46 -5.81 -12.05
CA LYS A 154 5.47 -5.55 -13.08
C LYS A 154 6.31 -4.33 -12.72
N SER A 155 5.68 -3.26 -12.23
CA SER A 155 6.36 -2.05 -11.74
C SER A 155 5.64 -1.45 -10.55
N LEU A 156 6.41 -0.78 -9.67
CA LEU A 156 5.91 -0.03 -8.53
C LEU A 156 6.71 1.26 -8.39
N ILE A 157 6.02 2.39 -8.35
CA ILE A 157 6.60 3.72 -8.11
C ILE A 157 5.89 4.31 -6.90
N LEU A 158 6.64 4.63 -5.85
CA LEU A 158 6.14 5.35 -4.68
C LEU A 158 6.56 6.82 -4.78
N SER A 159 5.60 7.72 -4.67
CA SER A 159 5.81 9.16 -4.83
C SER A 159 5.14 9.92 -3.68
N ASP A 160 5.96 10.45 -2.78
CA ASP A 160 5.46 11.29 -1.69
C ASP A 160 4.99 12.64 -2.23
N GLN A 161 3.88 13.12 -1.71
CA GLN A 161 3.17 14.31 -2.19
C GLN A 161 3.08 15.37 -1.10
N THR A 162 3.01 16.62 -1.51
CA THR A 162 2.71 17.74 -0.63
C THR A 162 1.32 18.28 -0.98
N PRO A 163 0.40 18.44 -0.01
CA PRO A 163 -0.92 18.97 -0.30
C PRO A 163 -0.82 20.44 -0.74
N LEU A 164 -1.46 20.78 -1.85
CA LEU A 164 -1.53 22.15 -2.33
C LEU A 164 -2.60 22.96 -1.58
N ASN A 165 -3.61 22.27 -1.09
CA ASN A 165 -4.70 22.87 -0.32
C ASN A 165 -4.97 22.02 0.93
N PRO A 166 -4.23 22.25 2.03
CA PRO A 166 -4.37 21.46 3.26
C PRO A 166 -5.73 21.66 3.97
N ALA A 167 -6.50 22.68 3.62
CA ALA A 167 -7.86 22.85 4.14
C ALA A 167 -8.87 21.84 3.54
N ASN A 168 -8.56 21.28 2.35
CA ASN A 168 -9.39 20.25 1.74
C ASN A 168 -9.06 18.90 2.38
N LYS A 169 -10.03 18.34 3.08
CA LYS A 169 -9.90 17.02 3.72
C LYS A 169 -10.49 15.95 2.82
N LEU A 170 -9.77 14.84 2.69
CA LEU A 170 -10.33 13.62 2.12
C LEU A 170 -11.11 12.89 3.22
N ASN A 171 -12.37 12.60 2.95
CA ASN A 171 -13.19 11.77 3.82
C ASN A 171 -13.33 10.40 3.16
N ASN A 172 -12.98 9.36 3.89
CA ASN A 172 -13.26 7.98 3.46
C ASN A 172 -14.67 7.61 3.92
N PHE A 173 -15.54 7.38 2.96
CA PHE A 173 -16.85 6.81 3.23
C PHE A 173 -16.77 5.31 2.93
N ILE A 174 -16.58 4.51 3.97
CA ILE A 174 -16.84 3.07 3.89
C ILE A 174 -18.27 2.91 4.42
N GLN A 175 -19.17 2.56 3.53
CA GLN A 175 -20.55 2.22 3.88
C GLN A 175 -20.62 0.77 4.34
#